data_a7360bc0d77473c7b5480e2c3e43b7e6
#
_entry.id   a7360bc0d77473c7b5480e2c3e43b7e6
#
_cell.length_a   1.000
_cell.length_b   1.000
_cell.length_c   1.000
_cell.angle_alpha   90.00
_cell.angle_beta   90.00
_cell.angle_gamma   90.00
#
_symmetry.space_group_name_H-M   'P 1'
#
loop_
_entity.id
_entity.type
_entity.pdbx_description
1 polymer ?
#
loop_
_entity_poly.entity_id
_entity_poly.type
_entity_poly.pdbx_seq_one_letter_code
_entity_poly.pdbx_strand_id
1 'polypeptide(L)'
;MATIKKRGNSYLIRVSCGYDINGNHKEQSMTWKPDEGMTKKQIEKELNRQAMMFEESVNHGFKTSAMRFQELAEEWFENYAKNALRSTTYERMLQLTHRVYPAIGHLRIDKITARHLQGFVNSLTKEGANEKTSKPLAPKTIRHNLSFISDVFSYAVRMDLVSDNPCRKVTIPKGEVKEKPIYSQEEIAQQICT
;
A
#
# COMPACT_ATOMS: atom_id res chain seq x y z
N MET A 1 -3.77 20.82 -19.51
CA MET A 1 -4.77 21.86 -19.13
C MET A 1 -6.12 21.22 -18.96
N ALA A 2 -6.78 21.50 -17.83
CA ALA A 2 -8.12 21.00 -17.56
C ALA A 2 -9.15 21.73 -18.42
N THR A 3 -10.10 21.00 -19.01
CA THR A 3 -11.22 21.53 -19.76
C THR A 3 -12.48 21.45 -18.91
N ILE A 4 -13.21 22.58 -18.78
CA ILE A 4 -14.40 22.67 -17.94
C ILE A 4 -15.64 22.82 -18.84
N LYS A 5 -16.66 21.96 -18.62
CA LYS A 5 -17.94 22.03 -19.34
C LYS A 5 -19.08 22.04 -18.32
N LYS A 6 -19.96 23.06 -18.40
CA LYS A 6 -21.17 23.13 -17.57
C LYS A 6 -22.22 22.11 -18.05
N ARG A 7 -22.81 21.38 -17.10
CA ARG A 7 -23.91 20.43 -17.32
C ARG A 7 -25.03 20.68 -16.30
N GLY A 8 -26.01 21.46 -16.67
CA GLY A 8 -27.12 21.86 -15.78
C GLY A 8 -26.58 22.54 -14.51
N ASN A 9 -26.79 21.92 -13.33
CA ASN A 9 -26.30 22.42 -12.03
C ASN A 9 -24.91 21.87 -11.63
N SER A 10 -24.21 21.19 -12.54
CA SER A 10 -22.89 20.63 -12.28
C SER A 10 -21.88 21.04 -13.35
N TYR A 11 -20.60 20.86 -13.04
CA TYR A 11 -19.48 21.13 -13.95
C TYR A 11 -18.69 19.84 -14.15
N LEU A 12 -18.46 19.48 -15.41
CA LEU A 12 -17.59 18.39 -15.80
C LEU A 12 -16.21 18.96 -16.09
N ILE A 13 -15.22 18.51 -15.33
CA ILE A 13 -13.81 18.84 -15.48
C ILE A 13 -13.13 17.66 -16.14
N ARG A 14 -12.40 17.88 -17.26
CA ARG A 14 -11.65 16.85 -17.97
C ARG A 14 -10.19 17.22 -18.07
N VAL A 15 -9.32 16.24 -17.90
CA VAL A 15 -7.87 16.37 -18.07
C VAL A 15 -7.41 15.30 -19.05
N SER A 16 -6.65 15.70 -20.06
CA SER A 16 -6.01 14.78 -20.98
C SER A 16 -4.85 14.08 -20.30
N CYS A 17 -4.79 12.75 -20.40
CA CYS A 17 -3.70 11.90 -19.91
C CYS A 17 -2.76 11.43 -21.03
N GLY A 18 -2.83 12.06 -22.21
CA GLY A 18 -2.05 11.67 -23.38
C GLY A 18 -2.66 10.50 -24.15
N TYR A 19 -1.81 9.72 -24.80
CA TYR A 19 -2.21 8.57 -25.61
C TYR A 19 -1.71 7.28 -25.00
N ASP A 20 -2.45 6.18 -25.15
CA ASP A 20 -1.99 4.86 -24.77
C ASP A 20 -1.02 4.28 -25.82
N ILE A 21 -0.46 3.08 -25.52
CA ILE A 21 0.46 2.36 -26.44
C ILE A 21 -0.17 2.01 -27.81
N ASN A 22 -1.50 2.04 -27.89
CA ASN A 22 -2.27 1.78 -29.12
C ASN A 22 -2.67 3.06 -29.87
N GLY A 23 -2.23 4.25 -29.36
CA GLY A 23 -2.55 5.54 -29.95
C GLY A 23 -3.94 6.09 -29.60
N ASN A 24 -4.66 5.48 -28.64
CA ASN A 24 -5.96 5.99 -28.20
C ASN A 24 -5.78 7.10 -27.18
N HIS A 25 -6.50 8.21 -27.38
CA HIS A 25 -6.48 9.33 -26.44
C HIS A 25 -7.14 8.95 -25.10
N LYS A 26 -6.43 9.15 -24.01
CA LYS A 26 -6.93 8.93 -22.66
C LYS A 26 -7.29 10.24 -21.97
N GLU A 27 -8.50 10.30 -21.42
CA GLU A 27 -8.99 11.41 -20.61
C GLU A 27 -9.40 10.92 -19.24
N GLN A 28 -9.15 11.73 -18.23
CA GLN A 28 -9.81 11.57 -16.92
C GLN A 28 -10.82 12.71 -16.73
N SER A 29 -11.95 12.40 -16.10
CA SER A 29 -12.97 13.37 -15.83
C SER A 29 -13.53 13.26 -14.43
N MET A 30 -13.82 14.40 -13.80
CA MET A 30 -14.58 14.48 -12.57
C MET A 30 -15.77 15.42 -12.72
N THR A 31 -16.83 15.15 -11.98
CA THR A 31 -17.98 16.04 -11.93
C THR A 31 -18.01 16.73 -10.57
N TRP A 32 -18.02 18.05 -10.58
CA TRP A 32 -18.18 18.88 -9.39
C TRP A 32 -19.52 19.60 -9.41
N LYS A 33 -20.19 19.65 -8.25
CA LYS A 33 -21.46 20.33 -8.06
C LYS A 33 -21.27 21.43 -7.01
N PRO A 34 -21.65 22.69 -7.30
CA PRO A 34 -21.59 23.76 -6.30
C PRO A 34 -22.58 23.52 -5.16
N ASP A 35 -22.22 23.96 -3.96
CA ASP A 35 -23.09 23.92 -2.80
C ASP A 35 -24.23 24.95 -2.94
N GLU A 36 -25.35 24.68 -2.28
CA GLU A 36 -26.50 25.58 -2.27
C GLU A 36 -26.14 26.92 -1.59
N GLY A 37 -26.46 28.03 -2.27
CA GLY A 37 -26.18 29.36 -1.76
C GLY A 37 -24.86 30.00 -2.21
N MET A 38 -24.04 29.33 -2.99
CA MET A 38 -22.83 29.93 -3.56
C MET A 38 -23.16 30.99 -4.62
N THR A 39 -22.48 32.14 -4.50
CA THR A 39 -22.55 33.18 -5.55
C THR A 39 -21.76 32.78 -6.79
N LYS A 40 -22.10 33.34 -7.96
CA LYS A 40 -21.40 33.04 -9.24
C LYS A 40 -19.88 33.20 -9.13
N LYS A 41 -19.40 34.21 -8.41
CA LYS A 41 -17.97 34.49 -8.22
C LYS A 41 -17.28 33.44 -7.31
N GLN A 42 -18.01 32.96 -6.32
CA GLN A 42 -17.52 31.87 -5.45
C GLN A 42 -17.46 30.54 -6.21
N ILE A 43 -18.49 30.26 -7.02
CA ILE A 43 -18.52 29.07 -7.90
C ILE A 43 -17.33 29.07 -8.85
N GLU A 44 -17.04 30.18 -9.51
CA GLU A 44 -15.91 30.30 -10.44
C GLU A 44 -14.57 30.12 -9.76
N LYS A 45 -14.39 30.74 -8.59
CA LYS A 45 -13.14 30.57 -7.80
C LYS A 45 -12.93 29.14 -7.35
N GLU A 46 -13.97 28.49 -6.80
CA GLU A 46 -13.85 27.11 -6.32
C GLU A 46 -13.73 26.12 -7.49
N LEU A 47 -14.41 26.35 -8.60
CA LEU A 47 -14.30 25.55 -9.81
C LEU A 47 -12.87 25.57 -10.38
N ASN A 48 -12.24 26.73 -10.44
CA ASN A 48 -10.84 26.84 -10.86
C ASN A 48 -9.89 26.12 -9.90
N ARG A 49 -10.13 26.23 -8.61
CA ARG A 49 -9.37 25.50 -7.58
C ARG A 49 -9.50 23.99 -7.74
N GLN A 50 -10.72 23.49 -7.92
CA GLN A 50 -11.00 22.07 -8.14
C GLN A 50 -10.37 21.58 -9.45
N ALA A 51 -10.40 22.39 -10.51
CA ALA A 51 -9.77 22.05 -11.78
C ALA A 51 -8.25 21.95 -11.65
N MET A 52 -7.60 22.87 -10.94
CA MET A 52 -6.15 22.81 -10.66
C MET A 52 -5.77 21.59 -9.83
N MET A 53 -6.50 21.33 -8.74
CA MET A 53 -6.23 20.15 -7.89
C MET A 53 -6.44 18.84 -8.66
N PHE A 54 -7.46 18.78 -9.52
CA PHE A 54 -7.71 17.61 -10.35
C PHE A 54 -6.63 17.44 -11.43
N GLU A 55 -6.21 18.51 -12.09
CA GLU A 55 -5.11 18.49 -13.07
C GLU A 55 -3.79 18.05 -12.41
N GLU A 56 -3.50 18.57 -11.24
CA GLU A 56 -2.33 18.17 -10.46
C GLU A 56 -2.39 16.69 -10.07
N SER A 57 -3.53 16.21 -9.61
CA SER A 57 -3.74 14.79 -9.29
C SER A 57 -3.57 13.86 -10.49
N VAL A 58 -4.00 14.29 -11.67
CA VAL A 58 -3.87 13.54 -12.93
C VAL A 58 -2.42 13.57 -13.44
N ASN A 59 -1.76 14.72 -13.37
CA ASN A 59 -0.37 14.88 -13.82
C ASN A 59 0.63 14.14 -12.91
N HIS A 60 0.30 13.97 -11.62
CA HIS A 60 1.08 13.12 -10.71
C HIS A 60 0.80 11.62 -10.88
N GLY A 61 0.07 11.22 -11.92
CA GLY A 61 -0.16 9.82 -12.26
C GLY A 61 -1.12 9.10 -11.32
N PHE A 62 -1.76 9.81 -10.38
CA PHE A 62 -2.72 9.20 -9.47
C PHE A 62 -4.01 8.86 -10.21
N LYS A 63 -4.01 7.73 -10.90
CA LYS A 63 -5.25 7.00 -11.04
C LYS A 63 -5.71 6.73 -9.60
N THR A 64 -6.86 7.28 -9.21
CA THR A 64 -7.59 6.80 -8.05
C THR A 64 -7.99 5.35 -8.35
N SER A 65 -7.04 4.47 -8.20
CA SER A 65 -7.25 3.05 -8.45
C SER A 65 -8.23 2.58 -7.39
N ALA A 66 -9.44 2.20 -7.82
CA ALA A 66 -10.39 1.51 -6.96
C ALA A 66 -9.86 0.13 -6.52
N MET A 67 -8.67 -0.23 -6.98
CA MET A 67 -7.97 -1.48 -6.73
C MET A 67 -7.79 -1.74 -5.24
N ARG A 68 -8.09 -2.94 -4.82
CA ARG A 68 -7.88 -3.42 -3.46
C ARG A 68 -6.45 -3.91 -3.28
N PHE A 69 -5.98 -3.94 -2.03
CA PHE A 69 -4.63 -4.41 -1.74
C PHE A 69 -4.40 -5.84 -2.20
N GLN A 70 -5.38 -6.72 -2.07
CA GLN A 70 -5.27 -8.10 -2.54
C GLN A 70 -5.07 -8.17 -4.05
N GLU A 71 -5.85 -7.44 -4.84
CA GLU A 71 -5.74 -7.39 -6.30
C GLU A 71 -4.36 -6.89 -6.74
N LEU A 72 -3.85 -5.85 -6.07
CA LEU A 72 -2.50 -5.33 -6.29
C LEU A 72 -1.41 -6.36 -5.94
N ALA A 73 -1.58 -7.08 -4.84
CA ALA A 73 -0.61 -8.09 -4.41
C ALA A 73 -0.59 -9.28 -5.39
N GLU A 74 -1.75 -9.72 -5.90
CA GLU A 74 -1.86 -10.76 -6.91
C GLU A 74 -1.17 -10.31 -8.21
N GLU A 75 -1.41 -9.07 -8.66
CA GLU A 75 -0.70 -8.49 -9.81
C GLU A 75 0.82 -8.43 -9.57
N TRP A 76 1.26 -8.04 -8.38
CA TRP A 76 2.66 -8.02 -8.00
C TRP A 76 3.30 -9.42 -8.03
N PHE A 77 2.58 -10.44 -7.56
CA PHE A 77 3.05 -11.83 -7.62
C PHE A 77 3.24 -12.31 -9.07
N GLU A 78 2.30 -12.03 -9.96
CA GLU A 78 2.36 -12.50 -11.34
C GLU A 78 3.38 -11.73 -12.17
N ASN A 79 3.35 -10.39 -12.10
CA ASN A 79 4.14 -9.55 -12.99
C ASN A 79 5.57 -9.33 -12.52
N TYR A 80 5.84 -9.44 -11.22
CA TYR A 80 7.15 -9.16 -10.66
C TYR A 80 7.74 -10.31 -9.85
N ALA A 81 7.07 -10.76 -8.80
CA ALA A 81 7.67 -11.65 -7.81
C ALA A 81 8.07 -13.00 -8.40
N LYS A 82 7.23 -13.57 -9.27
CA LYS A 82 7.47 -14.87 -9.94
C LYS A 82 8.76 -14.89 -10.75
N ASN A 83 9.12 -13.75 -11.36
CA ASN A 83 10.29 -13.65 -12.24
C ASN A 83 11.53 -13.09 -11.51
N ALA A 84 11.34 -12.29 -10.46
CA ALA A 84 12.42 -11.56 -9.78
C ALA A 84 12.91 -12.25 -8.49
N LEU A 85 12.07 -13.08 -7.87
CA LEU A 85 12.40 -13.71 -6.58
C LEU A 85 12.82 -15.17 -6.76
N ARG A 86 13.66 -15.65 -5.84
CA ARG A 86 13.95 -17.08 -5.73
C ARG A 86 12.68 -17.83 -5.29
N SER A 87 12.48 -19.07 -5.76
CA SER A 87 11.32 -19.92 -5.47
C SER A 87 10.99 -19.97 -3.96
N THR A 88 11.99 -20.20 -3.11
CA THR A 88 11.81 -20.24 -1.64
C THR A 88 11.32 -18.90 -1.05
N THR A 89 11.76 -17.77 -1.62
CA THR A 89 11.31 -16.44 -1.19
C THR A 89 9.87 -16.20 -1.65
N TYR A 90 9.57 -16.56 -2.89
CA TYR A 90 8.23 -16.46 -3.46
C TYR A 90 7.19 -17.26 -2.64
N GLU A 91 7.48 -18.52 -2.36
CA GLU A 91 6.61 -19.39 -1.53
C GLU A 91 6.40 -18.82 -0.11
N ARG A 92 7.47 -18.28 0.48
CA ARG A 92 7.38 -17.62 1.78
C ARG A 92 6.49 -16.37 1.74
N MET A 93 6.59 -15.56 0.69
CA MET A 93 5.72 -14.39 0.50
C MET A 93 4.26 -14.81 0.34
N LEU A 94 3.97 -15.89 -0.41
CA LEU A 94 2.64 -16.47 -0.51
C LEU A 94 2.08 -16.89 0.86
N GLN A 95 2.90 -17.49 1.73
CA GLN A 95 2.44 -17.85 3.08
C GLN A 95 2.06 -16.63 3.93
N LEU A 96 2.68 -15.46 3.71
CA LEU A 96 2.35 -14.24 4.44
C LEU A 96 0.98 -13.68 4.06
N THR A 97 0.48 -13.96 2.85
CA THR A 97 -0.84 -13.51 2.39
C THR A 97 -1.97 -13.99 3.28
N HIS A 98 -1.82 -15.20 3.86
CA HIS A 98 -2.82 -15.79 4.76
C HIS A 98 -3.16 -14.89 5.98
N ARG A 99 -2.19 -14.11 6.47
CA ARG A 99 -2.41 -13.13 7.55
C ARG A 99 -2.74 -11.74 7.05
N VAL A 100 -2.12 -11.34 5.95
CA VAL A 100 -2.23 -9.98 5.43
C VAL A 100 -3.57 -9.75 4.72
N TYR A 101 -4.06 -10.69 3.91
CA TYR A 101 -5.30 -10.53 3.15
C TYR A 101 -6.55 -10.38 4.03
N PRO A 102 -6.77 -11.17 5.08
CA PRO A 102 -7.91 -10.94 5.97
C PRO A 102 -7.87 -9.58 6.66
N ALA A 103 -6.68 -9.07 6.95
CA ALA A 103 -6.52 -7.81 7.67
C ALA A 103 -6.69 -6.56 6.79
N ILE A 104 -6.08 -6.53 5.62
CA ILE A 104 -6.02 -5.33 4.77
C ILE A 104 -6.34 -5.60 3.29
N GLY A 105 -6.50 -6.85 2.87
CA GLY A 105 -6.70 -7.23 1.46
C GLY A 105 -7.94 -6.59 0.83
N HIS A 106 -9.01 -6.42 1.62
CA HIS A 106 -10.27 -5.81 1.20
C HIS A 106 -10.23 -4.27 1.08
N LEU A 107 -9.19 -3.64 1.64
CA LEU A 107 -9.06 -2.18 1.62
C LEU A 107 -8.54 -1.68 0.28
N ARG A 108 -9.04 -0.54 -0.16
CA ARG A 108 -8.51 0.16 -1.35
C ARG A 108 -7.12 0.70 -1.06
N ILE A 109 -6.20 0.56 -2.02
CA ILE A 109 -4.80 0.96 -1.88
C ILE A 109 -4.62 2.46 -1.60
N ASP A 110 -5.49 3.31 -2.18
CA ASP A 110 -5.50 4.77 -1.97
C ASP A 110 -5.99 5.19 -0.56
N LYS A 111 -6.65 4.28 0.17
CA LYS A 111 -7.19 4.51 1.52
C LYS A 111 -6.37 3.85 2.63
N ILE A 112 -5.39 3.01 2.28
CA ILE A 112 -4.52 2.41 3.29
C ILE A 112 -3.53 3.46 3.81
N THR A 113 -3.63 3.73 5.09
CA THR A 113 -2.77 4.68 5.81
C THR A 113 -1.80 3.97 6.75
N ALA A 114 -0.76 4.65 7.18
CA ALA A 114 0.15 4.15 8.22
C ALA A 114 -0.60 3.73 9.51
N ARG A 115 -1.74 4.40 9.83
CA ARG A 115 -2.58 4.04 10.97
C ARG A 115 -3.20 2.64 10.82
N HIS A 116 -3.69 2.28 9.63
CA HIS A 116 -4.22 0.95 9.37
C HIS A 116 -3.13 -0.12 9.53
N LEU A 117 -1.94 0.13 8.98
CA LEU A 117 -0.81 -0.79 9.07
C LEU A 117 -0.24 -0.90 10.50
N GLN A 118 -0.23 0.21 11.26
CA GLN A 118 0.15 0.17 12.67
C GLN A 118 -0.87 -0.64 13.48
N GLY A 119 -2.18 -0.50 13.19
CA GLY A 119 -3.23 -1.32 13.78
C GLY A 119 -3.02 -2.82 13.51
N PHE A 120 -2.67 -3.16 12.28
CA PHE A 120 -2.32 -4.54 11.90
C PHE A 120 -1.08 -5.04 12.66
N VAL A 121 0.01 -4.28 12.70
CA VAL A 121 1.22 -4.64 13.48
C VAL A 121 0.87 -4.85 14.96
N ASN A 122 0.08 -3.96 15.54
CA ASN A 122 -0.35 -4.06 16.95
C ASN A 122 -1.24 -5.30 17.19
N SER A 123 -2.04 -5.73 16.22
CA SER A 123 -2.81 -6.99 16.35
C SER A 123 -1.92 -8.22 16.39
N LEU A 124 -0.80 -8.22 15.68
CA LEU A 124 0.16 -9.32 15.66
C LEU A 124 0.98 -9.44 16.96
N THR A 125 1.01 -8.40 17.80
CA THR A 125 1.68 -8.40 19.11
C THR A 125 0.77 -8.89 20.24
N LYS A 126 -0.51 -9.14 19.97
CA LYS A 126 -1.45 -9.62 20.99
C LYS A 126 -1.37 -11.13 21.16
N GLU A 127 -1.80 -11.60 22.33
CA GLU A 127 -2.04 -13.03 22.55
C GLU A 127 -3.07 -13.57 21.54
N GLY A 128 -2.90 -14.81 21.12
CA GLY A 128 -3.72 -15.42 20.06
C GLY A 128 -3.27 -15.13 18.62
N ALA A 129 -2.32 -14.23 18.39
CA ALA A 129 -1.82 -13.93 17.04
C ALA A 129 -1.07 -15.10 16.37
N ASN A 130 -0.50 -15.99 17.17
CA ASN A 130 0.10 -17.24 16.70
C ASN A 130 -0.90 -18.39 16.86
N GLU A 131 -1.46 -18.87 15.77
CA GLU A 131 -2.46 -19.94 15.74
C GLU A 131 -1.99 -21.25 16.39
N LYS A 132 -0.68 -21.55 16.36
CA LYS A 132 -0.10 -22.77 16.91
C LYS A 132 0.16 -22.70 18.42
N THR A 133 0.56 -21.53 18.92
CA THR A 133 1.04 -21.36 20.31
C THR A 133 0.19 -20.41 21.13
N SER A 134 -0.82 -19.78 20.52
CA SER A 134 -1.66 -18.72 21.11
C SER A 134 -0.87 -17.54 21.72
N LYS A 135 0.43 -17.44 21.44
CA LYS A 135 1.31 -16.37 21.91
C LYS A 135 1.38 -15.22 20.90
N PRO A 136 1.87 -14.03 21.30
CA PRO A 136 2.25 -12.98 20.38
C PRO A 136 3.25 -13.48 19.32
N LEU A 137 3.21 -12.89 18.11
CA LEU A 137 4.22 -13.19 17.10
C LEU A 137 5.58 -12.56 17.46
N ALA A 138 6.64 -13.30 17.16
CA ALA A 138 7.99 -12.76 17.31
C ALA A 138 8.21 -11.52 16.43
N PRO A 139 8.94 -10.50 16.88
CA PRO A 139 9.21 -9.27 16.13
C PRO A 139 9.79 -9.52 14.73
N LYS A 140 10.57 -10.59 14.55
CA LYS A 140 11.07 -11.02 13.24
C LYS A 140 9.94 -11.41 12.30
N THR A 141 8.93 -12.14 12.78
CA THR A 141 7.75 -12.54 11.99
C THR A 141 6.89 -11.34 11.62
N ILE A 142 6.70 -10.41 12.56
CA ILE A 142 5.98 -9.15 12.31
C ILE A 142 6.68 -8.35 11.22
N ARG A 143 8.02 -8.23 11.30
CA ARG A 143 8.83 -7.56 10.28
C ARG A 143 8.67 -8.18 8.90
N HIS A 144 8.62 -9.50 8.78
CA HIS A 144 8.39 -10.17 7.50
C HIS A 144 7.02 -9.84 6.89
N ASN A 145 5.96 -9.81 7.71
CA ASN A 145 4.62 -9.40 7.22
C ASN A 145 4.63 -7.95 6.73
N LEU A 146 5.25 -7.02 7.48
CA LEU A 146 5.33 -5.63 7.08
C LEU A 146 6.24 -5.43 5.85
N SER A 147 7.32 -6.20 5.72
CA SER A 147 8.20 -6.18 4.54
C SER A 147 7.43 -6.58 3.28
N PHE A 148 6.65 -7.66 3.34
CA PHE A 148 5.80 -8.07 2.21
C PHE A 148 4.83 -6.94 1.78
N ILE A 149 4.13 -6.32 2.73
CA ILE A 149 3.23 -5.19 2.43
C ILE A 149 4.02 -4.04 1.81
N SER A 150 5.22 -3.75 2.34
CA SER A 150 6.09 -2.68 1.84
C SER A 150 6.59 -2.93 0.42
N ASP A 151 6.90 -4.18 0.08
CA ASP A 151 7.35 -4.56 -1.26
C ASP A 151 6.23 -4.38 -2.29
N VAL A 152 4.99 -4.78 -1.95
CA VAL A 152 3.80 -4.56 -2.78
C VAL A 152 3.52 -3.07 -2.96
N PHE A 153 3.59 -2.25 -1.90
CA PHE A 153 3.42 -0.79 -2.02
C PHE A 153 4.57 -0.13 -2.79
N SER A 154 5.80 -0.63 -2.66
CA SER A 154 6.93 -0.12 -3.45
C SER A 154 6.76 -0.42 -4.94
N TYR A 155 6.14 -1.54 -5.29
CA TYR A 155 5.71 -1.83 -6.66
C TYR A 155 4.62 -0.85 -7.10
N ALA A 156 3.60 -0.59 -6.28
CA ALA A 156 2.54 0.36 -6.58
C ALA A 156 3.07 1.79 -6.82
N VAL A 157 4.07 2.22 -6.04
CA VAL A 157 4.75 3.53 -6.25
C VAL A 157 5.47 3.55 -7.59
N ARG A 158 6.18 2.47 -7.96
CA ARG A 158 6.88 2.38 -9.26
C ARG A 158 5.93 2.34 -10.46
N MET A 159 4.70 1.85 -10.26
CA MET A 159 3.65 1.80 -11.28
C MET A 159 2.73 3.03 -11.25
N ASP A 160 3.09 4.07 -10.50
CA ASP A 160 2.32 5.31 -10.34
C ASP A 160 0.86 5.08 -9.88
N LEU A 161 0.60 3.99 -9.14
CA LEU A 161 -0.71 3.67 -8.58
C LEU A 161 -0.98 4.39 -7.26
N VAL A 162 0.09 4.69 -6.50
CA VAL A 162 0.07 5.46 -5.24
C VAL A 162 1.30 6.36 -5.15
N SER A 163 1.20 7.46 -4.39
CA SER A 163 2.29 8.45 -4.26
C SER A 163 3.38 8.07 -3.29
N ASP A 164 3.03 7.34 -2.24
CA ASP A 164 3.95 7.03 -1.14
C ASP A 164 3.67 5.64 -0.59
N ASN A 165 4.69 5.06 0.02
CA ASN A 165 4.59 3.78 0.70
C ASN A 165 4.27 4.01 2.20
N PRO A 166 3.04 3.71 2.67
CA PRO A 166 2.63 3.99 4.04
C PRO A 166 3.38 3.15 5.09
N CYS A 167 4.05 2.06 4.68
CA CYS A 167 4.83 1.21 5.58
C CYS A 167 6.02 1.95 6.19
N ARG A 168 6.56 2.98 5.52
CA ARG A 168 7.73 3.74 6.00
C ARG A 168 7.51 4.44 7.34
N LYS A 169 6.25 4.71 7.69
CA LYS A 169 5.84 5.43 8.91
C LYS A 169 5.42 4.48 10.03
N VAL A 170 5.51 3.15 9.81
CA VAL A 170 5.07 2.13 10.78
C VAL A 170 6.22 1.71 11.66
N THR A 171 5.97 1.65 12.97
CA THR A 171 6.95 1.21 13.96
C THR A 171 6.72 -0.25 14.35
N ILE A 172 7.77 -1.05 14.33
CA ILE A 172 7.75 -2.43 14.80
C ILE A 172 8.29 -2.47 16.24
N PRO A 173 7.63 -3.20 17.15
CA PRO A 173 8.13 -3.37 18.53
C PRO A 173 9.54 -3.98 18.52
N LYS A 174 10.42 -3.46 19.38
CA LYS A 174 11.72 -4.06 19.62
C LYS A 174 11.51 -5.38 20.35
N GLY A 175 12.10 -6.47 19.83
CA GLY A 175 12.15 -7.73 20.55
C GLY A 175 13.17 -7.69 21.68
N GLU A 176 12.96 -8.51 22.69
CA GLU A 176 14.01 -8.78 23.66
C GLU A 176 15.20 -9.41 22.92
N VAL A 177 16.35 -8.81 23.07
CA VAL A 177 17.61 -9.37 22.61
C VAL A 177 17.98 -10.46 23.64
N LYS A 178 17.65 -11.71 23.35
CA LYS A 178 18.19 -12.83 24.13
C LYS A 178 19.66 -12.94 23.75
N GLU A 179 20.53 -12.59 24.67
CA GLU A 179 21.96 -12.92 24.53
C GLU A 179 22.07 -14.42 24.36
N LYS A 180 22.70 -14.85 23.28
CA LYS A 180 23.03 -16.26 23.12
C LYS A 180 24.14 -16.60 24.15
N PRO A 181 23.99 -17.65 24.96
CA PRO A 181 25.06 -18.06 25.82
C PRO A 181 26.29 -18.36 24.95
N ILE A 182 27.40 -17.75 25.30
CA ILE A 182 28.70 -18.07 24.70
C ILE A 182 29.15 -19.37 25.37
N TYR A 183 29.34 -20.41 24.56
CA TYR A 183 29.85 -21.68 25.08
C TYR A 183 31.21 -21.45 25.70
N SER A 184 31.42 -21.99 26.90
CA SER A 184 32.72 -22.01 27.55
C SER A 184 33.69 -22.95 26.80
N GLN A 185 34.98 -22.74 26.95
CA GLN A 185 35.98 -23.61 26.31
C GLN A 185 35.80 -25.08 26.69
N GLU A 186 35.32 -25.36 27.92
CA GLU A 186 35.05 -26.72 28.44
C GLU A 186 33.84 -27.35 27.75
N GLU A 187 32.76 -26.60 27.48
CA GLU A 187 31.58 -27.08 26.76
C GLU A 187 31.89 -27.36 25.28
N ILE A 188 32.75 -26.55 24.65
CA ILE A 188 33.24 -26.81 23.30
C ILE A 188 34.07 -28.09 23.23
N ALA A 189 34.96 -28.30 24.19
CA ALA A 189 35.78 -29.51 24.25
C ALA A 189 34.95 -30.78 24.42
N GLN A 190 33.88 -30.74 25.20
CA GLN A 190 32.98 -31.90 25.39
C GLN A 190 32.20 -32.25 24.14
N GLN A 191 31.81 -31.26 23.27
CA GLN A 191 31.10 -31.54 22.03
C GLN A 191 32.00 -32.08 20.91
N ILE A 192 33.29 -31.86 20.96
CA ILE A 192 34.25 -32.35 19.94
C ILE A 192 34.70 -33.81 20.25
N CYS A 193 34.57 -34.25 21.48
CA CYS A 193 34.99 -35.60 21.91
C CYS A 193 33.86 -36.65 21.90
N THR A 194 32.68 -36.32 21.35
CA THR A 194 31.56 -37.25 21.13
C THR A 194 31.33 -37.47 19.67
#